data_8ad859cd625fbbcab154e7f6cda0ca25
#
_entry.id   8ad859cd625fbbcab154e7f6cda0ca25
#
_cell.length_a   1.000
_cell.length_b   1.000
_cell.length_c   1.000
_cell.angle_alpha   90.00
_cell.angle_beta   90.00
_cell.angle_gamma   90.00
#
_symmetry.space_group_name_H-M   'P 1'
#
loop_
_entity.id
_entity.type
_entity.pdbx_description
1 polymer ?
#
loop_
_entity_poly.entity_id
_entity_poly.type
_entity_poly.pdbx_seq_one_letter_code
_entity_poly.pdbx_strand_id
1 'polypeptide(L)'
;EHATHIADDGNLGFADFSDLSRIDVDMDNLRIRFDAMTSHDITFVGIIQTARASGMTEFPLPYVLTNCHNTLCAVGGTINEDDHMFGLSAAKKYGGIYVPPHIAVIHQYMREMHAGCGKMILGSDSHTRYGALGTMAIGEGGGELVKQLLEDTWDIAYPGVINVHMTGVPRPGIGPQDIALAIIGAVY
;
A
#
# COMPACT_ATOMS: atom_id res chain seq x y z
N GLU A 1 -14.69 8.96 -8.63
CA GLU A 1 -15.98 8.29 -8.68
C GLU A 1 -15.95 6.79 -8.33
N HIS A 2 -14.98 6.24 -7.65
CA HIS A 2 -15.03 4.84 -7.17
C HIS A 2 -14.15 4.73 -5.93
N ALA A 3 -14.69 4.50 -5.07
CA ALA A 3 -15.12 4.00 -3.84
C ALA A 3 -14.18 2.98 -3.24
N THR A 4 -13.76 3.30 -2.18
CA THR A 4 -13.29 2.57 -1.01
C THR A 4 -14.12 1.31 -0.75
N HIS A 5 -13.44 0.18 -0.61
CA HIS A 5 -14.04 -1.00 0.00
C HIS A 5 -14.20 -0.74 1.50
N ILE A 6 -15.40 -0.34 1.89
CA ILE A 6 -15.79 -0.28 3.30
C ILE A 6 -16.34 -1.66 3.62
N ALA A 7 -15.68 -2.39 4.49
CA ALA A 7 -16.18 -3.65 4.98
C ALA A 7 -17.16 -3.37 6.13
N ASP A 8 -18.43 -3.40 5.81
CA ASP A 8 -19.47 -3.57 6.79
C ASP A 8 -20.10 -4.95 6.57
N ASP A 9 -20.05 -5.80 7.58
CA ASP A 9 -20.74 -7.09 7.73
C ASP A 9 -20.91 -7.94 6.46
N GLY A 10 -19.94 -7.86 5.56
CA GLY A 10 -19.77 -8.82 4.48
C GLY A 10 -20.38 -8.44 3.13
N ASN A 11 -20.88 -7.22 2.91
CA ASN A 11 -21.49 -6.94 1.61
C ASN A 11 -21.54 -5.47 1.19
N LEU A 12 -20.41 -4.82 1.02
CA LEU A 12 -20.39 -3.60 0.22
C LEU A 12 -19.36 -3.74 -0.90
N GLY A 13 -19.84 -4.18 -2.05
CA GLY A 13 -19.24 -3.89 -3.32
C GLY A 13 -19.24 -2.38 -3.56
N PHE A 14 -18.47 -1.93 -4.53
CA PHE A 14 -18.31 -0.54 -4.95
C PHE A 14 -19.48 0.36 -4.59
N ALA A 15 -19.30 1.26 -3.63
CA ALA A 15 -20.29 2.28 -3.33
C ALA A 15 -20.07 3.46 -4.27
N ASP A 16 -21.11 3.88 -4.97
CA ASP A 16 -21.15 5.12 -5.70
C ASP A 16 -21.29 6.27 -4.67
N PHE A 17 -20.23 7.03 -4.48
CA PHE A 17 -20.21 8.16 -3.53
C PHE A 17 -21.02 9.37 -4.01
N SER A 18 -21.63 9.33 -5.16
CA SER A 18 -22.52 10.41 -5.60
C SER A 18 -23.77 10.55 -4.74
N ASP A 19 -24.10 9.54 -3.94
CA ASP A 19 -25.26 9.56 -3.04
C ASP A 19 -24.91 9.04 -1.63
N LEU A 20 -23.98 9.72 -0.98
CA LEU A 20 -23.59 9.44 0.42
C LEU A 20 -24.76 9.56 1.40
N SER A 21 -25.87 10.19 1.00
CA SER A 21 -27.07 10.31 1.86
C SER A 21 -27.79 9.00 2.12
N ARG A 22 -27.42 7.93 1.41
CA ARG A 22 -28.04 6.60 1.51
C ARG A 22 -27.18 5.59 2.26
N ILE A 23 -25.96 5.95 2.60
CA ILE A 23 -25.02 5.06 3.29
C ILE A 23 -24.91 5.56 4.72
N ASP A 24 -25.49 4.82 5.66
CA ASP A 24 -25.29 5.05 7.08
C ASP A 24 -23.93 4.47 7.47
N VAL A 25 -22.88 5.24 7.18
CA VAL A 25 -21.47 4.86 7.47
C VAL A 25 -21.05 5.58 8.74
N ASP A 26 -20.61 4.83 9.72
CA ASP A 26 -19.94 5.39 10.89
C ASP A 26 -18.58 5.96 10.48
N MET A 27 -18.54 7.27 10.22
CA MET A 27 -17.33 7.97 9.80
C MET A 27 -16.26 8.04 10.89
N ASP A 28 -16.60 7.79 12.12
CA ASP A 28 -15.65 7.76 13.24
C ASP A 28 -14.94 6.39 13.36
N ASN A 29 -15.51 5.33 12.75
CA ASN A 29 -15.00 3.98 12.85
C ASN A 29 -15.06 3.24 11.50
N LEU A 30 -14.34 3.76 10.52
CA LEU A 30 -14.23 3.09 9.21
C LEU A 30 -13.39 1.82 9.34
N ARG A 31 -13.90 0.74 8.75
CA ARG A 31 -13.23 -0.56 8.68
C ARG A 31 -12.88 -0.84 7.21
N ILE A 32 -11.59 -0.78 6.88
CA ILE A 32 -11.13 -0.78 5.50
C ILE A 32 -10.40 -2.08 5.16
N ARG A 33 -10.75 -2.67 4.01
CA ARG A 33 -9.96 -3.69 3.31
C ARG A 33 -9.35 -3.09 2.06
N PHE A 34 -8.12 -3.46 1.77
CA PHE A 34 -7.38 -2.95 0.63
C PHE A 34 -7.54 -3.84 -0.60
N ASP A 35 -7.38 -3.25 -1.80
CA ASP A 35 -7.43 -3.99 -3.07
C ASP A 35 -6.13 -4.73 -3.38
N ALA A 36 -5.02 -4.26 -2.85
CA ALA A 36 -3.72 -4.89 -3.00
C ALA A 36 -2.78 -4.50 -1.86
N MET A 37 -1.79 -5.34 -1.65
CA MET A 37 -0.69 -5.10 -0.71
C MET A 37 0.65 -5.13 -1.42
N THR A 38 1.63 -4.45 -0.83
CA THR A 38 3.01 -4.49 -1.31
C THR A 38 4.01 -4.43 -0.16
N SER A 39 5.08 -5.18 -0.29
CA SER A 39 6.20 -5.16 0.66
C SER A 39 7.53 -5.35 -0.05
N HIS A 40 8.60 -4.94 0.60
CA HIS A 40 9.96 -5.13 0.10
C HIS A 40 10.72 -6.15 0.96
N ASP A 41 11.87 -6.55 0.48
CA ASP A 41 12.74 -7.60 1.02
C ASP A 41 13.15 -7.40 2.49
N ILE A 42 13.17 -6.19 3.01
CA ILE A 42 13.45 -5.95 4.44
C ILE A 42 12.24 -6.29 5.32
N THR A 43 11.01 -6.25 4.79
CA THR A 43 9.79 -6.32 5.60
C THR A 43 8.94 -7.56 5.37
N PHE A 44 8.87 -8.10 4.14
CA PHE A 44 7.93 -9.17 3.84
C PHE A 44 8.19 -10.47 4.61
N VAL A 45 9.45 -10.76 4.95
CA VAL A 45 9.80 -11.98 5.69
C VAL A 45 9.07 -12.03 7.02
N GLY A 46 9.22 -10.98 7.84
CA GLY A 46 8.58 -10.90 9.15
C GLY A 46 7.05 -10.87 9.07
N ILE A 47 6.50 -10.14 8.10
CA ILE A 47 5.05 -10.04 7.88
C ILE A 47 4.46 -11.42 7.56
N ILE A 48 5.03 -12.12 6.58
CA ILE A 48 4.51 -13.43 6.13
C ILE A 48 4.70 -14.50 7.20
N GLN A 49 5.84 -14.48 7.92
CA GLN A 49 6.06 -15.43 9.03
C GLN A 49 5.04 -15.22 10.15
N THR A 50 4.75 -13.97 10.50
CA THR A 50 3.76 -13.64 11.53
C THR A 50 2.35 -14.05 11.09
N ALA A 51 1.95 -13.71 9.88
CA ALA A 51 0.64 -14.09 9.35
C ALA A 51 0.48 -15.62 9.29
N ARG A 52 1.51 -16.33 8.82
CA ARG A 52 1.54 -17.80 8.82
C ARG A 52 1.39 -18.39 10.21
N ALA A 53 2.13 -17.86 11.20
CA ALA A 53 2.03 -18.32 12.59
C ALA A 53 0.63 -18.06 13.18
N SER A 54 -0.07 -17.06 12.66
CA SER A 54 -1.43 -16.69 13.05
C SER A 54 -2.54 -17.40 12.24
N GLY A 55 -2.17 -18.34 11.35
CA GLY A 55 -3.14 -19.21 10.66
C GLY A 55 -3.38 -18.90 9.18
N MET A 56 -2.67 -17.94 8.58
CA MET A 56 -2.77 -17.67 7.15
C MET A 56 -2.41 -18.91 6.31
N THR A 57 -3.27 -19.24 5.35
CA THR A 57 -3.09 -20.37 4.43
C THR A 57 -2.83 -19.96 2.99
N GLU A 58 -3.29 -18.77 2.60
CA GLU A 58 -3.07 -18.15 1.27
C GLU A 58 -3.12 -16.63 1.41
N PHE A 59 -2.71 -15.90 0.39
CA PHE A 59 -2.89 -14.44 0.35
C PHE A 59 -4.31 -14.13 -0.10
N PRO A 60 -5.12 -13.46 0.74
CA PRO A 60 -6.53 -13.20 0.43
C PRO A 60 -6.74 -12.10 -0.62
N LEU A 61 -5.68 -11.37 -0.94
CA LEU A 61 -5.67 -10.27 -1.92
C LEU A 61 -4.32 -10.26 -2.67
N PRO A 62 -4.22 -9.59 -3.83
CA PRO A 62 -2.95 -9.45 -4.53
C PRO A 62 -1.86 -8.88 -3.63
N TYR A 63 -0.83 -9.65 -3.39
CA TYR A 63 0.32 -9.24 -2.58
C TYR A 63 1.60 -9.26 -3.40
N VAL A 64 2.20 -8.08 -3.57
CA VAL A 64 3.42 -7.89 -4.35
C VAL A 64 4.63 -7.88 -3.43
N LEU A 65 5.53 -8.81 -3.66
CA LEU A 65 6.79 -8.97 -2.93
C LEU A 65 7.94 -8.49 -3.80
N THR A 66 8.52 -7.34 -3.48
CA THR A 66 9.59 -6.72 -4.28
C THR A 66 10.95 -6.87 -3.59
N ASN A 67 11.99 -7.04 -4.38
CA ASN A 67 13.37 -7.16 -3.91
C ASN A 67 14.17 -5.93 -4.37
N CYS A 68 14.00 -4.82 -3.67
CA CYS A 68 14.52 -3.53 -4.12
C CYS A 68 15.38 -2.77 -3.09
N HIS A 69 15.44 -3.22 -1.84
CA HIS A 69 16.27 -2.60 -0.80
C HIS A 69 17.62 -3.31 -0.64
N ASN A 70 17.63 -4.63 -0.71
CA ASN A 70 18.82 -5.47 -0.57
C ASN A 70 19.18 -6.16 -1.90
N THR A 71 19.22 -5.41 -2.99
CA THR A 71 19.42 -5.95 -4.35
C THR A 71 20.87 -6.28 -4.70
N LEU A 72 21.84 -5.88 -3.89
CA LEU A 72 23.25 -6.21 -4.09
C LEU A 72 23.58 -7.62 -3.57
N CYS A 73 22.87 -8.64 -4.09
CA CYS A 73 22.96 -10.02 -3.65
C CYS A 73 24.40 -10.56 -3.63
N ALA A 74 25.20 -10.23 -4.64
CA ALA A 74 26.60 -10.67 -4.73
C ALA A 74 27.53 -9.99 -3.69
N VAL A 75 27.10 -8.90 -3.08
CA VAL A 75 27.85 -8.13 -2.08
C VAL A 75 27.24 -8.26 -0.69
N GLY A 76 25.91 -8.36 -0.60
CA GLY A 76 25.17 -8.44 0.65
C GLY A 76 25.24 -9.79 1.34
N GLY A 77 25.74 -10.80 0.66
CA GLY A 77 25.88 -12.16 1.19
C GLY A 77 24.59 -12.96 1.25
N THR A 78 24.67 -14.11 1.90
CA THR A 78 23.62 -15.14 1.89
C THR A 78 22.32 -14.69 2.56
N ILE A 79 22.36 -13.78 3.52
CA ILE A 79 21.16 -13.31 4.23
C ILE A 79 20.17 -12.67 3.25
N ASN A 80 20.64 -11.79 2.37
CA ASN A 80 19.79 -11.12 1.40
C ASN A 80 19.25 -12.11 0.35
N GLU A 81 20.07 -13.07 -0.05
CA GLU A 81 19.64 -14.14 -0.97
C GLU A 81 18.59 -15.04 -0.33
N ASP A 82 18.73 -15.36 0.95
CA ASP A 82 17.75 -16.13 1.70
C ASP A 82 16.40 -15.40 1.77
N ASP A 83 16.39 -14.10 2.01
CA ASP A 83 15.17 -13.27 1.99
C ASP A 83 14.50 -13.28 0.61
N HIS A 84 15.28 -13.17 -0.46
CA HIS A 84 14.78 -13.24 -1.83
C HIS A 84 14.20 -14.62 -2.15
N MET A 85 14.88 -15.68 -1.75
CA MET A 85 14.39 -17.05 -1.94
C MET A 85 13.16 -17.33 -1.10
N PHE A 86 13.09 -16.77 0.12
CA PHE A 86 11.89 -16.82 0.94
C PHE A 86 10.72 -16.14 0.22
N GLY A 87 10.90 -14.91 -0.28
CA GLY A 87 9.88 -14.16 -1.02
C GLY A 87 9.36 -14.92 -2.23
N LEU A 88 10.26 -15.49 -3.04
CA LEU A 88 9.89 -16.33 -4.19
C LEU A 88 9.07 -17.56 -3.78
N SER A 89 9.52 -18.26 -2.75
CA SER A 89 8.85 -19.47 -2.26
C SER A 89 7.48 -19.14 -1.65
N ALA A 90 7.39 -18.03 -0.93
CA ALA A 90 6.15 -17.54 -0.34
C ALA A 90 5.13 -17.13 -1.41
N ALA A 91 5.57 -16.37 -2.43
CA ALA A 91 4.71 -16.00 -3.55
C ALA A 91 4.14 -17.24 -4.27
N LYS A 92 4.99 -18.24 -4.54
CA LYS A 92 4.53 -19.49 -5.13
C LYS A 92 3.58 -20.29 -4.25
N LYS A 93 3.83 -20.29 -2.94
CA LYS A 93 3.03 -21.08 -2.00
C LYS A 93 1.69 -20.45 -1.69
N TYR A 94 1.63 -19.14 -1.53
CA TYR A 94 0.47 -18.42 -1.05
C TYR A 94 -0.28 -17.63 -2.13
N GLY A 95 0.19 -17.66 -3.39
CA GLY A 95 -0.48 -16.99 -4.50
C GLY A 95 -0.08 -15.53 -4.72
N GLY A 96 1.14 -15.12 -4.30
CA GLY A 96 1.63 -13.76 -4.45
C GLY A 96 2.30 -13.46 -5.80
N ILE A 97 2.64 -12.19 -5.97
CA ILE A 97 3.41 -11.69 -7.12
C ILE A 97 4.83 -11.40 -6.65
N TYR A 98 5.80 -12.08 -7.24
CA TYR A 98 7.21 -11.90 -6.92
C TYR A 98 7.90 -11.01 -7.96
N VAL A 99 8.51 -9.92 -7.51
CA VAL A 99 9.34 -9.04 -8.36
C VAL A 99 10.81 -9.26 -8.00
N PRO A 100 11.59 -9.85 -8.91
CA PRO A 100 13.00 -10.14 -8.66
C PRO A 100 13.84 -8.88 -8.41
N PRO A 101 15.04 -9.03 -7.79
CA PRO A 101 15.99 -7.92 -7.69
C PRO A 101 16.36 -7.38 -9.08
N HIS A 102 16.71 -6.10 -9.14
CA HIS A 102 17.12 -5.37 -10.36
C HIS A 102 16.04 -5.16 -11.43
N ILE A 103 14.78 -5.49 -11.14
CA ILE A 103 13.67 -5.27 -12.09
C ILE A 103 13.02 -3.90 -11.84
N ALA A 104 12.59 -3.63 -10.61
CA ALA A 104 11.93 -2.38 -10.28
C ALA A 104 12.02 -2.06 -8.79
N VAL A 105 11.99 -0.77 -8.47
CA VAL A 105 11.70 -0.30 -7.11
C VAL A 105 10.22 -0.55 -6.82
N ILE A 106 9.89 -0.92 -5.59
CA ILE A 106 8.53 -1.20 -5.13
C ILE A 106 7.50 -0.16 -5.62
N HIS A 107 7.79 1.12 -5.41
CA HIS A 107 6.83 2.20 -5.76
C HIS A 107 6.67 2.38 -7.27
N GLN A 108 7.74 2.18 -8.04
CA GLN A 108 7.66 2.23 -9.49
C GLN A 108 6.80 1.09 -10.03
N TYR A 109 7.04 -0.12 -9.54
CA TYR A 109 6.26 -1.28 -9.94
C TYR A 109 4.76 -1.11 -9.59
N MET A 110 4.47 -0.66 -8.37
CA MET A 110 3.08 -0.48 -7.93
C MET A 110 2.36 0.62 -8.70
N ARG A 111 3.05 1.72 -9.03
CA ARG A 111 2.46 2.79 -9.85
C ARG A 111 2.16 2.36 -11.26
N GLU A 112 3.02 1.56 -11.86
CA GLU A 112 2.86 1.13 -13.26
C GLU A 112 1.90 -0.06 -13.42
N MET A 113 1.85 -0.97 -12.44
CA MET A 113 1.15 -2.24 -12.58
C MET A 113 -0.15 -2.33 -11.79
N HIS A 114 -0.28 -1.60 -10.69
CA HIS A 114 -1.40 -1.78 -9.75
C HIS A 114 -2.19 -0.51 -9.44
N ALA A 115 -1.55 0.66 -9.45
CA ALA A 115 -2.22 1.90 -9.13
C ALA A 115 -3.28 2.25 -10.20
N GLY A 116 -4.37 2.84 -9.76
CA GLY A 116 -5.46 3.28 -10.62
C GLY A 116 -6.52 4.02 -9.83
N CYS A 117 -7.36 4.76 -10.52
CA CYS A 117 -8.41 5.55 -9.90
C CYS A 117 -9.35 4.65 -9.08
N GLY A 118 -9.63 5.06 -7.86
CA GLY A 118 -10.52 4.35 -6.95
C GLY A 118 -9.94 3.12 -6.25
N LYS A 119 -8.67 2.81 -6.46
CA LYS A 119 -8.02 1.69 -5.76
C LYS A 119 -7.41 2.11 -4.43
N MET A 120 -7.32 1.14 -3.52
CA MET A 120 -6.66 1.27 -2.23
C MET A 120 -5.52 0.28 -2.10
N ILE A 121 -4.33 0.75 -1.77
CA ILE A 121 -3.12 -0.07 -1.66
C ILE A 121 -2.45 0.15 -0.31
N LEU A 122 -2.18 -0.96 0.40
CA LEU A 122 -1.43 -0.96 1.64
C LEU A 122 0.01 -1.44 1.40
N GLY A 123 0.97 -0.67 1.87
CA GLY A 123 2.38 -1.04 1.78
C GLY A 123 3.09 -1.06 3.10
N SER A 124 4.14 -1.87 3.21
CA SER A 124 5.02 -1.89 4.38
C SER A 124 6.12 -0.82 4.34
N ASP A 125 6.10 0.04 3.33
CA ASP A 125 7.05 1.13 3.16
C ASP A 125 6.34 2.49 3.32
N SER A 126 6.95 3.39 4.10
CA SER A 126 6.41 4.73 4.39
C SER A 126 6.21 5.61 3.15
N HIS A 127 6.88 5.30 2.03
CA HIS A 127 6.73 6.01 0.76
C HIS A 127 5.60 5.44 -0.12
N THR A 128 4.77 4.54 0.38
CA THR A 128 3.58 4.04 -0.31
C THR A 128 2.56 5.18 -0.42
N ARG A 129 2.65 5.96 -1.52
CA ARG A 129 1.86 7.16 -1.78
C ARG A 129 1.63 7.29 -3.29
N TYR A 130 0.43 6.99 -3.76
CA TYR A 130 0.12 6.95 -5.20
C TYR A 130 -1.07 7.83 -5.57
N GLY A 131 -1.34 8.84 -4.76
CA GLY A 131 -2.49 9.73 -4.91
C GLY A 131 -2.58 10.46 -6.26
N ALA A 132 -1.43 10.76 -6.89
CA ALA A 132 -1.39 11.37 -8.22
C ALA A 132 -2.04 10.51 -9.32
N LEU A 133 -2.23 9.21 -9.08
CA LEU A 133 -2.89 8.27 -9.98
C LEU A 133 -4.34 7.96 -9.57
N GLY A 134 -4.88 8.73 -8.65
CA GLY A 134 -6.22 8.49 -8.09
C GLY A 134 -6.30 7.28 -7.16
N THR A 135 -5.17 6.80 -6.67
CA THR A 135 -5.08 5.67 -5.76
C THR A 135 -4.88 6.16 -4.34
N MET A 136 -5.72 5.72 -3.42
CA MET A 136 -5.42 5.85 -1.98
C MET A 136 -4.36 4.80 -1.64
N ALA A 137 -3.15 5.25 -1.34
CA ALA A 137 -2.07 4.36 -0.94
C ALA A 137 -1.46 4.84 0.37
N ILE A 138 -1.27 3.92 1.30
CA ILE A 138 -0.73 4.21 2.61
C ILE A 138 0.34 3.19 3.00
N GLY A 139 1.40 3.69 3.64
CA GLY A 139 2.43 2.86 4.24
C GLY A 139 2.18 2.71 5.73
N GLU A 140 2.16 1.46 6.19
CA GLU A 140 1.89 1.10 7.57
C GLU A 140 2.91 0.10 8.11
N GLY A 141 2.90 -0.10 9.41
CA GLY A 141 3.71 -1.12 10.06
C GLY A 141 3.27 -2.54 9.69
N GLY A 142 4.19 -3.49 9.84
CA GLY A 142 3.95 -4.89 9.47
C GLY A 142 2.71 -5.51 10.12
N GLY A 143 2.33 -5.06 11.31
CA GLY A 143 1.13 -5.52 12.02
C GLY A 143 -0.17 -5.26 11.23
N GLU A 144 -0.28 -4.11 10.59
CA GLU A 144 -1.47 -3.77 9.79
C GLU A 144 -1.54 -4.64 8.52
N LEU A 145 -0.39 -4.94 7.92
CA LEU A 145 -0.35 -5.87 6.79
C LEU A 145 -0.72 -7.30 7.22
N VAL A 146 -0.29 -7.74 8.41
CA VAL A 146 -0.69 -9.04 8.96
C VAL A 146 -2.20 -9.12 9.14
N LYS A 147 -2.84 -8.06 9.66
CA LYS A 147 -4.33 -8.02 9.77
C LYS A 147 -4.99 -8.26 8.42
N GLN A 148 -4.55 -7.57 7.37
CA GLN A 148 -5.11 -7.76 6.02
C GLN A 148 -4.88 -9.19 5.50
N LEU A 149 -3.72 -9.79 5.78
CA LEU A 149 -3.44 -11.19 5.42
C LEU A 149 -4.30 -12.21 6.21
N LEU A 150 -4.86 -11.80 7.33
CA LEU A 150 -5.80 -12.58 8.14
C LEU A 150 -7.27 -12.16 7.89
N GLU A 151 -7.52 -11.43 6.81
CA GLU A 151 -8.83 -10.92 6.41
C GLU A 151 -9.49 -9.99 7.45
N ASP A 152 -8.69 -9.37 8.30
CA ASP A 152 -9.12 -8.33 9.22
C ASP A 152 -9.03 -6.94 8.55
N THR A 153 -9.48 -5.89 9.23
CA THR A 153 -9.61 -4.55 8.68
C THR A 153 -8.54 -3.60 9.21
N TRP A 154 -8.31 -2.53 8.48
CA TRP A 154 -7.62 -1.33 8.94
C TRP A 154 -8.66 -0.34 9.43
N ASP A 155 -8.64 -0.06 10.71
CA ASP A 155 -9.66 0.74 11.36
C ASP A 155 -9.19 2.18 11.53
N ILE A 156 -9.96 3.13 11.03
CA ILE A 156 -9.60 4.55 11.03
C ILE A 156 -10.85 5.44 11.12
N ALA A 157 -10.75 6.55 11.84
CA ALA A 157 -11.70 7.64 11.66
C ALA A 157 -11.48 8.33 10.30
N TYR A 158 -12.53 8.77 9.64
CA TYR A 158 -12.41 9.50 8.39
C TYR A 158 -11.54 10.75 8.58
N PRO A 159 -10.43 10.89 7.86
CA PRO A 159 -9.50 11.98 8.06
C PRO A 159 -10.07 13.31 7.56
N GLY A 160 -9.71 14.40 8.21
CA GLY A 160 -9.94 15.73 7.66
C GLY A 160 -9.20 15.89 6.33
N VAL A 161 -9.85 16.51 5.35
CA VAL A 161 -9.28 16.73 4.02
C VAL A 161 -8.79 18.17 3.90
N ILE A 162 -7.49 18.32 3.60
CA ILE A 162 -6.89 19.63 3.29
C ILE A 162 -6.78 19.72 1.76
N ASN A 163 -7.51 20.65 1.17
CA ASN A 163 -7.41 20.92 -0.27
C ASN A 163 -6.33 21.97 -0.53
N VAL A 164 -5.26 21.56 -1.21
CA VAL A 164 -4.18 22.45 -1.61
C VAL A 164 -4.36 22.82 -3.09
N HIS A 165 -4.81 24.05 -3.34
CA HIS A 165 -4.96 24.57 -4.70
C HIS A 165 -3.72 25.38 -5.10
N MET A 166 -2.92 24.82 -6.01
CA MET A 166 -1.73 25.50 -6.52
C MET A 166 -2.05 26.30 -7.78
N THR A 167 -1.59 27.55 -7.86
CA THR A 167 -1.79 28.45 -8.98
C THR A 167 -0.47 29.02 -9.50
N GLY A 168 -0.43 29.40 -10.77
CA GLY A 168 0.75 29.97 -11.40
C GLY A 168 1.72 28.92 -11.93
N VAL A 169 2.93 29.36 -12.17
CA VAL A 169 4.03 28.53 -12.73
C VAL A 169 5.24 28.63 -11.82
N PRO A 170 5.87 27.51 -11.44
CA PRO A 170 7.08 27.52 -10.66
C PRO A 170 8.20 28.31 -11.35
N ARG A 171 9.04 28.99 -10.58
CA ARG A 171 10.23 29.64 -11.11
C ARG A 171 11.22 28.59 -11.64
N PRO A 172 12.09 28.94 -12.57
CA PRO A 172 13.17 28.04 -12.99
C PRO A 172 13.98 27.55 -11.78
N GLY A 173 14.25 26.26 -11.71
CA GLY A 173 14.97 25.63 -10.62
C GLY A 173 14.11 25.13 -9.44
N ILE A 174 12.81 25.44 -9.44
CA ILE A 174 11.86 24.90 -8.44
C ILE A 174 11.31 23.58 -8.95
N GLY A 175 11.51 22.51 -8.17
CA GLY A 175 11.04 21.16 -8.47
C GLY A 175 9.89 20.69 -7.56
N PRO A 176 9.39 19.47 -7.78
CA PRO A 176 8.31 18.90 -6.96
C PRO A 176 8.65 18.82 -5.46
N GLN A 177 9.91 18.61 -5.12
CA GLN A 177 10.40 18.58 -3.74
C GLN A 177 10.19 19.92 -3.04
N ASP A 178 10.53 21.03 -3.71
CA ASP A 178 10.36 22.37 -3.16
C ASP A 178 8.90 22.70 -2.94
N ILE A 179 8.03 22.27 -3.85
CA ILE A 179 6.58 22.43 -3.74
C ILE A 179 6.07 21.65 -2.52
N ALA A 180 6.49 20.39 -2.36
CA ALA A 180 6.11 19.57 -1.22
C ALA A 180 6.53 20.20 0.11
N LEU A 181 7.76 20.71 0.20
CA LEU A 181 8.25 21.41 1.38
C LEU A 181 7.48 22.70 1.67
N ALA A 182 7.12 23.45 0.62
CA ALA A 182 6.30 24.66 0.77
C ALA A 182 4.89 24.35 1.29
N ILE A 183 4.28 23.27 0.82
CA ILE A 183 2.98 22.79 1.32
C ILE A 183 3.09 22.44 2.80
N ILE A 184 4.08 21.66 3.18
CA ILE A 184 4.30 21.30 4.59
C ILE A 184 4.45 22.56 5.44
N GLY A 185 5.28 23.52 5.02
CA GLY A 185 5.48 24.76 5.74
C GLY A 185 4.24 25.68 5.82
N ALA A 186 3.25 25.46 4.97
CA ALA A 186 2.00 26.24 4.98
C ALA A 186 0.91 25.62 5.86
N VAL A 187 0.96 24.30 6.12
CA VAL A 187 -0.08 23.59 6.90
C VAL A 187 0.35 23.21 8.31
N TYR A 188 1.64 23.38 8.63
CA TYR A 188 2.23 23.28 9.96
C TYR A 188 2.48 24.68 10.52
#